data_02d6041e06d496b8a95b275b01e5e1ec
#
_entry.id   02d6041e06d496b8a95b275b01e5e1ec
#
_cell.length_a   1.000
_cell.length_b   1.000
_cell.length_c   1.000
_cell.angle_alpha   90.00
_cell.angle_beta   90.00
_cell.angle_gamma   90.00
#
_symmetry.space_group_name_H-M   'P 1'
#
loop_
_entity.id
_entity.type
_entity.pdbx_description
1 polymer ?
#
loop_
_entity_poly.entity_id
_entity_poly.type
_entity_poly.pdbx_seq_one_letter_code
_entity_poly.pdbx_strand_id
1 'polypeptide(L)'
;MSLLSVAIGEELTPLVKPPITQEQLQRYATASGDFNPIHLDEEAAHRVGLDSVIAHGMLSMAFLGQFVTQQIADTPEAFVTQLKVRFLNMVRLGDTLTCHGTVKARSGNENGGESVHIECWAQNQKGERVTIGDAIVSLPLSAIES
;
A
#
# COMPACT_ATOMS: atom_id res chain seq x y z
N MET A 1 -6.94 -11.07 -11.31
CA MET A 1 -6.02 -11.14 -12.49
C MET A 1 -4.60 -11.28 -12.00
N SER A 2 -3.87 -12.21 -12.56
CA SER A 2 -2.46 -12.41 -12.18
C SER A 2 -1.57 -11.33 -12.76
N LEU A 3 -0.57 -10.89 -12.00
CA LEU A 3 0.42 -9.92 -12.46
C LEU A 3 1.13 -10.38 -13.74
N LEU A 4 1.24 -11.70 -13.96
CA LEU A 4 1.85 -12.26 -15.15
C LEU A 4 1.16 -11.84 -16.45
N SER A 5 -0.16 -11.63 -16.40
CA SER A 5 -0.98 -11.34 -17.58
C SER A 5 -1.26 -9.85 -17.79
N VAL A 6 -0.78 -8.99 -16.89
CA VAL A 6 -1.05 -7.54 -16.97
C VAL A 6 0.02 -6.87 -17.83
N ALA A 7 -0.41 -6.14 -18.85
CA ALA A 7 0.50 -5.41 -19.72
C ALA A 7 0.99 -4.10 -19.11
N ILE A 8 2.11 -3.60 -19.59
CA ILE A 8 2.60 -2.27 -19.20
C ILE A 8 1.52 -1.23 -19.50
N GLY A 9 1.23 -0.39 -18.50
CA GLY A 9 0.20 0.65 -18.60
C GLY A 9 -1.18 0.22 -18.14
N GLU A 10 -1.42 -1.08 -17.97
CA GLU A 10 -2.71 -1.56 -17.47
C GLU A 10 -2.82 -1.39 -15.96
N GLU A 11 -4.05 -1.12 -15.51
CA GLU A 11 -4.36 -1.04 -14.10
C GLU A 11 -4.50 -2.43 -13.47
N LEU A 12 -3.99 -2.54 -12.26
CA LEU A 12 -4.12 -3.74 -11.44
C LEU A 12 -5.47 -3.72 -10.70
N THR A 13 -5.94 -4.89 -10.26
CA THR A 13 -7.16 -4.98 -9.45
C THR A 13 -6.98 -4.18 -8.17
N PRO A 14 -7.85 -3.21 -7.89
CA PRO A 14 -7.70 -2.38 -6.69
C PRO A 14 -8.01 -3.14 -5.41
N LEU A 15 -7.51 -2.61 -4.30
CA LEU A 15 -7.81 -3.10 -2.96
C LEU A 15 -8.54 -2.02 -2.20
N VAL A 16 -9.80 -2.28 -1.86
CA VAL A 16 -10.62 -1.36 -1.06
C VAL A 16 -10.56 -1.80 0.40
N LYS A 17 -10.13 -0.88 1.28
CA LYS A 17 -10.06 -1.16 2.72
C LYS A 17 -11.31 -0.64 3.42
N PRO A 18 -11.74 -1.28 4.51
CA PRO A 18 -12.83 -0.75 5.33
C PRO A 18 -12.49 0.62 5.91
N PRO A 19 -13.49 1.41 6.36
CA PRO A 19 -13.24 2.71 6.99
C PRO A 19 -12.29 2.57 8.17
N ILE A 20 -11.41 3.56 8.33
CA ILE A 20 -10.44 3.61 9.43
C ILE A 20 -11.19 3.79 10.75
N THR A 21 -10.91 2.94 11.74
CA THR A 21 -11.54 2.99 13.07
C THR A 21 -10.48 3.26 14.14
N GLN A 22 -10.95 3.80 15.27
CA GLN A 22 -10.08 4.05 16.44
C GLN A 22 -9.46 2.73 16.94
N GLU A 23 -10.24 1.66 16.95
CA GLU A 23 -9.75 0.34 17.34
C GLU A 23 -8.60 -0.12 16.46
N GLN A 24 -8.70 0.11 15.15
CA GLN A 24 -7.63 -0.23 14.20
C GLN A 24 -6.35 0.55 14.51
N LEU A 25 -6.46 1.83 14.83
CA LEU A 25 -5.29 2.64 15.16
C LEU A 25 -4.63 2.18 16.46
N GLN A 26 -5.42 1.77 17.44
CA GLN A 26 -4.90 1.22 18.69
C GLN A 26 -4.16 -0.09 18.45
N ARG A 27 -4.71 -0.96 17.61
CA ARG A 27 -4.06 -2.24 17.25
C ARG A 27 -2.77 -2.00 16.47
N TYR A 28 -2.81 -1.03 15.56
CA TYR A 28 -1.61 -0.69 14.78
C TYR A 28 -0.52 -0.10 15.66
N ALA A 29 -0.87 0.75 16.63
CA ALA A 29 0.08 1.30 17.59
C ALA A 29 0.77 0.18 18.37
N THR A 30 0.01 -0.81 18.83
CA THR A 30 0.55 -1.96 19.56
C THR A 30 1.48 -2.79 18.68
N ALA A 31 1.09 -3.03 17.43
CA ALA A 31 1.88 -3.85 16.51
C ALA A 31 3.16 -3.15 16.03
N SER A 32 3.10 -1.84 15.79
CA SER A 32 4.22 -1.07 15.25
C SER A 32 5.13 -0.45 16.31
N GLY A 33 4.63 -0.30 17.54
CA GLY A 33 5.33 0.43 18.58
C GLY A 33 5.21 1.95 18.50
N ASP A 34 4.38 2.45 17.58
CA ASP A 34 4.17 3.89 17.43
C ASP A 34 2.95 4.34 18.24
N PHE A 35 3.21 4.83 19.44
CA PHE A 35 2.19 5.31 20.37
C PHE A 35 2.09 6.84 20.42
N ASN A 36 2.44 7.51 19.32
CA ASN A 36 2.31 8.96 19.28
C ASN A 36 0.85 9.36 19.57
N PRO A 37 0.61 10.21 20.55
CA PRO A 37 -0.74 10.55 20.99
C PRO A 37 -1.65 11.14 19.90
N ILE A 38 -1.10 11.73 18.85
CA ILE A 38 -1.91 12.29 17.77
C ILE A 38 -2.71 11.23 17.01
N HIS A 39 -2.36 9.95 17.14
CA HIS A 39 -3.08 8.82 16.55
C HIS A 39 -4.08 8.19 17.51
N LEU A 40 -3.99 8.49 18.80
CA LEU A 40 -4.71 7.75 19.84
C LEU A 40 -5.61 8.61 20.73
N ASP A 41 -5.32 9.91 20.85
CA ASP A 41 -5.98 10.80 21.80
C ASP A 41 -6.48 12.05 21.08
N GLU A 42 -7.81 12.22 21.05
CA GLU A 42 -8.46 13.39 20.42
C GLU A 42 -7.95 14.71 21.00
N GLU A 43 -7.79 14.78 22.33
CA GLU A 43 -7.32 16.01 22.97
C GLU A 43 -5.90 16.35 22.54
N ALA A 44 -5.01 15.35 22.46
CA ALA A 44 -3.65 15.55 22.00
C ALA A 44 -3.62 16.04 20.54
N ALA A 45 -4.50 15.48 19.70
CA ALA A 45 -4.64 15.88 18.31
C ALA A 45 -5.11 17.36 18.21
N HIS A 46 -6.11 17.74 19.02
CA HIS A 46 -6.60 19.11 19.05
C HIS A 46 -5.52 20.11 19.48
N ARG A 47 -4.68 19.73 20.42
CA ARG A 47 -3.60 20.63 20.93
C ARG A 47 -2.59 20.99 19.85
N VAL A 48 -2.40 20.14 18.84
CA VAL A 48 -1.48 20.44 17.74
C VAL A 48 -2.20 20.94 16.49
N GLY A 49 -3.49 21.31 16.63
CA GLY A 49 -4.25 21.93 15.55
C GLY A 49 -4.99 20.98 14.63
N LEU A 50 -5.08 19.70 14.95
CA LEU A 50 -5.83 18.73 14.16
C LEU A 50 -7.29 18.70 14.61
N ASP A 51 -8.20 18.42 13.67
CA ASP A 51 -9.63 18.29 13.95
C ASP A 51 -9.96 17.01 14.73
N SER A 52 -9.18 15.97 14.52
CA SER A 52 -9.34 14.68 15.18
C SER A 52 -8.02 13.91 15.12
N VAL A 53 -7.97 12.72 15.70
CA VAL A 53 -6.81 11.82 15.53
C VAL A 53 -6.62 11.51 14.05
N ILE A 54 -5.38 11.28 13.70
CA ILE A 54 -5.01 10.86 12.32
C ILE A 54 -4.41 9.47 12.37
N ALA A 55 -4.55 8.74 11.26
CA ALA A 55 -3.94 7.42 11.12
C ALA A 55 -2.42 7.55 10.99
N HIS A 56 -1.72 6.52 11.45
CA HIS A 56 -0.27 6.42 11.24
C HIS A 56 0.01 6.40 9.73
N GLY A 57 0.99 7.19 9.25
CA GLY A 57 1.37 7.18 7.84
C GLY A 57 1.75 5.78 7.37
N MET A 58 2.51 5.06 8.19
CA MET A 58 2.94 3.70 7.86
C MET A 58 1.78 2.71 7.69
N LEU A 59 0.59 3.00 8.21
CA LEU A 59 -0.58 2.16 7.99
C LEU A 59 -0.99 2.18 6.52
N SER A 60 -0.98 3.35 5.87
CA SER A 60 -1.29 3.43 4.44
C SER A 60 -0.21 2.74 3.61
N MET A 61 1.04 2.79 4.04
CA MET A 61 2.12 2.04 3.39
C MET A 61 1.87 0.53 3.50
N ALA A 62 1.42 0.07 4.67
CA ALA A 62 1.08 -1.34 4.87
C ALA A 62 -0.06 -1.77 3.94
N PHE A 63 -1.05 -0.91 3.72
CA PHE A 63 -2.13 -1.20 2.77
C PHE A 63 -1.61 -1.32 1.33
N LEU A 64 -0.67 -0.46 0.94
CA LEU A 64 -0.03 -0.57 -0.38
C LEU A 64 0.77 -1.88 -0.49
N GLY A 65 1.47 -2.26 0.56
CA GLY A 65 2.17 -3.55 0.61
C GLY A 65 1.22 -4.72 0.43
N GLN A 66 0.08 -4.68 1.09
CA GLN A 66 -0.97 -5.69 0.97
C GLN A 66 -1.54 -5.73 -0.45
N PHE A 67 -1.77 -4.56 -1.04
CA PHE A 67 -2.23 -4.45 -2.43
C PHE A 67 -1.26 -5.12 -3.40
N VAL A 68 0.03 -4.82 -3.26
CA VAL A 68 1.07 -5.40 -4.14
C VAL A 68 1.17 -6.91 -3.94
N THR A 69 1.16 -7.36 -2.68
CA THR A 69 1.24 -8.79 -2.35
C THR A 69 0.06 -9.57 -2.94
N GLN A 70 -1.12 -8.95 -2.96
CA GLN A 70 -2.31 -9.56 -3.59
C GLN A 70 -2.11 -9.87 -5.06
N GLN A 71 -1.35 -9.03 -5.78
CA GLN A 71 -1.12 -9.21 -7.21
C GLN A 71 -0.27 -10.45 -7.52
N ILE A 72 0.45 -10.95 -6.54
CA ILE A 72 1.34 -12.10 -6.69
C ILE A 72 0.96 -13.29 -5.80
N ALA A 73 -0.22 -13.23 -5.18
CA ALA A 73 -0.67 -14.27 -4.25
C ALA A 73 -0.80 -15.65 -4.90
N ASP A 74 -1.05 -15.69 -6.20
CA ASP A 74 -1.19 -16.92 -6.97
C ASP A 74 0.11 -17.39 -7.65
N THR A 75 1.20 -16.68 -7.43
CA THR A 75 2.50 -17.00 -8.05
C THR A 75 3.49 -17.42 -6.98
N PRO A 76 3.72 -18.76 -6.81
CA PRO A 76 4.69 -19.24 -5.84
C PRO A 76 6.08 -18.64 -6.09
N GLU A 77 6.79 -18.35 -5.00
CA GLU A 77 8.14 -17.79 -5.03
C GLU A 77 8.25 -16.35 -5.55
N ALA A 78 7.14 -15.72 -5.94
CA ALA A 78 7.15 -14.29 -6.23
C ALA A 78 7.19 -13.50 -4.92
N PHE A 79 7.89 -12.40 -4.90
CA PHE A 79 7.99 -11.57 -3.69
C PHE A 79 8.28 -10.10 -4.02
N VAL A 80 7.96 -9.23 -3.07
CA VAL A 80 8.23 -7.80 -3.18
C VAL A 80 9.68 -7.57 -2.75
N THR A 81 10.50 -6.99 -3.63
CA THR A 81 11.89 -6.68 -3.32
C THR A 81 12.07 -5.26 -2.80
N GLN A 82 11.15 -4.36 -3.13
CA GLN A 82 11.24 -2.97 -2.75
C GLN A 82 9.86 -2.32 -2.74
N LEU A 83 9.61 -1.50 -1.74
CA LEU A 83 8.44 -0.62 -1.69
C LEU A 83 8.92 0.72 -1.14
N LYS A 84 8.87 1.75 -1.99
CA LYS A 84 9.21 3.13 -1.61
C LYS A 84 7.94 3.96 -1.68
N VAL A 85 7.68 4.75 -0.65
CA VAL A 85 6.47 5.57 -0.60
C VAL A 85 6.78 7.02 -0.21
N ARG A 86 5.85 7.90 -0.55
CA ARG A 86 5.80 9.28 -0.06
C ARG A 86 4.43 9.52 0.51
N PHE A 87 4.39 10.13 1.69
CA PHE A 87 3.15 10.49 2.35
C PHE A 87 2.76 11.90 1.92
N LEU A 88 1.57 12.05 1.33
CA LEU A 88 1.13 13.33 0.76
C LEU A 88 0.08 14.02 1.62
N ASN A 89 -0.85 13.25 2.19
CA ASN A 89 -1.97 13.79 2.95
C ASN A 89 -2.26 12.93 4.16
N MET A 90 -2.86 13.52 5.17
CA MET A 90 -3.27 12.83 6.37
C MET A 90 -4.50 11.95 6.12
N VAL A 91 -4.57 10.82 6.82
CA VAL A 91 -5.72 9.92 6.81
C VAL A 91 -6.45 10.09 8.13
N ARG A 92 -7.76 10.26 8.08
CA ARG A 92 -8.59 10.52 9.27
C ARG A 92 -9.47 9.32 9.59
N LEU A 93 -10.01 9.32 10.80
CA LEU A 93 -11.03 8.33 11.19
C LEU A 93 -12.20 8.40 10.21
N GLY A 94 -12.70 7.24 9.83
CA GLY A 94 -13.81 7.13 8.88
C GLY A 94 -13.40 7.17 7.41
N ASP A 95 -12.17 7.54 7.11
CA ASP A 95 -11.69 7.54 5.72
C ASP A 95 -11.64 6.11 5.19
N THR A 96 -12.04 5.95 3.93
CA THR A 96 -11.95 4.68 3.20
C THR A 96 -10.83 4.82 2.19
N LEU A 97 -9.79 3.99 2.36
CA LEU A 97 -8.66 4.00 1.43
C LEU A 97 -8.82 2.90 0.38
N THR A 98 -8.58 3.28 -0.87
CA THR A 98 -8.53 2.34 -1.99
C THR A 98 -7.13 2.40 -2.57
N CYS A 99 -6.50 1.24 -2.68
CA CYS A 99 -5.17 1.12 -3.29
C CYS A 99 -5.30 0.81 -4.76
N HIS A 100 -4.56 1.54 -5.57
CA HIS A 100 -4.52 1.39 -7.03
C HIS A 100 -3.10 1.23 -7.50
N GLY A 101 -2.93 0.70 -8.68
CA GLY A 101 -1.61 0.62 -9.29
C GLY A 101 -1.66 0.26 -10.76
N THR A 102 -0.57 0.60 -11.45
CA THR A 102 -0.37 0.25 -12.85
C THR A 102 1.01 -0.39 -12.99
N VAL A 103 1.14 -1.28 -13.95
CA VAL A 103 2.44 -1.85 -14.31
C VAL A 103 3.19 -0.80 -15.13
N LYS A 104 4.31 -0.33 -14.62
CA LYS A 104 5.10 0.72 -15.27
C LYS A 104 6.19 0.17 -16.16
N ALA A 105 6.83 -0.91 -15.74
CA ALA A 105 7.95 -1.50 -16.48
C ALA A 105 8.12 -2.96 -16.12
N ARG A 106 8.70 -3.70 -17.04
CA ARG A 106 9.11 -5.10 -16.84
C ARG A 106 10.51 -5.29 -17.38
N SER A 107 11.36 -6.02 -16.66
CA SER A 107 12.73 -6.30 -17.11
C SER A 107 13.18 -7.66 -16.58
N GLY A 108 14.09 -8.31 -17.27
CA GLY A 108 14.68 -9.55 -16.77
C GLY A 108 15.49 -9.32 -15.50
N ASN A 109 15.47 -10.31 -14.59
CA ASN A 109 16.28 -10.26 -13.38
C ASN A 109 17.47 -11.22 -13.49
N GLU A 110 18.35 -11.20 -12.47
CA GLU A 110 19.59 -11.98 -12.47
C GLU A 110 19.36 -13.50 -12.52
N ASN A 111 18.19 -13.95 -12.05
CA ASN A 111 17.86 -15.38 -11.96
C ASN A 111 17.13 -15.89 -13.19
N GLY A 112 17.06 -15.11 -14.26
CA GLY A 112 16.32 -15.46 -15.47
C GLY A 112 14.82 -15.19 -15.39
N GLY A 113 14.32 -14.78 -14.22
CA GLY A 113 12.95 -14.36 -14.04
C GLY A 113 12.72 -12.93 -14.48
N GLU A 114 11.75 -12.27 -13.88
CA GLU A 114 11.35 -10.91 -14.25
C GLU A 114 11.22 -10.02 -13.03
N SER A 115 11.62 -8.75 -13.16
CA SER A 115 11.33 -7.71 -12.20
C SER A 115 10.22 -6.83 -12.77
N VAL A 116 9.17 -6.61 -12.00
CA VAL A 116 8.03 -5.79 -12.42
C VAL A 116 7.96 -4.56 -11.53
N HIS A 117 7.98 -3.38 -12.18
CA HIS A 117 7.82 -2.11 -11.49
C HIS A 117 6.35 -1.71 -11.51
N ILE A 118 5.77 -1.55 -10.33
CA ILE A 118 4.38 -1.13 -10.14
C ILE A 118 4.38 0.27 -9.55
N GLU A 119 3.72 1.19 -10.22
CA GLU A 119 3.42 2.51 -9.68
C GLU A 119 2.09 2.39 -8.95
N CYS A 120 2.07 2.74 -7.66
CA CYS A 120 0.89 2.51 -6.83
C CYS A 120 0.56 3.73 -5.97
N TRP A 121 -0.70 3.81 -5.54
CA TRP A 121 -1.15 4.88 -4.67
C TRP A 121 -2.36 4.44 -3.87
N ALA A 122 -2.51 5.04 -2.69
CA ALA A 122 -3.70 4.91 -1.87
C ALA A 122 -4.43 6.25 -1.91
N GLN A 123 -5.74 6.21 -2.14
CA GLN A 123 -6.57 7.41 -2.16
C GLN A 123 -7.75 7.25 -1.23
N ASN A 124 -8.24 8.38 -0.72
CA ASN A 124 -9.40 8.39 0.16
C ASN A 124 -10.70 8.44 -0.65
N GLN A 125 -11.84 8.49 0.03
CA GLN A 125 -13.17 8.49 -0.60
C GLN A 125 -13.45 9.75 -1.43
N LYS A 126 -12.63 10.80 -1.26
CA LYS A 126 -12.74 12.04 -2.04
C LYS A 126 -11.88 12.00 -3.29
N GLY A 127 -11.14 10.91 -3.52
CA GLY A 127 -10.23 10.78 -4.63
C GLY A 127 -8.86 11.46 -4.40
N GLU A 128 -8.60 11.90 -3.17
CA GLU A 128 -7.31 12.50 -2.83
C GLU A 128 -6.27 11.41 -2.58
N ARG A 129 -5.12 11.51 -3.21
CA ARG A 129 -4.01 10.57 -2.95
C ARG A 129 -3.37 10.91 -1.62
N VAL A 130 -3.36 9.94 -0.72
CA VAL A 130 -2.77 10.12 0.62
C VAL A 130 -1.34 9.59 0.68
N THR A 131 -1.05 8.54 -0.09
CA THR A 131 0.29 7.96 -0.17
C THR A 131 0.51 7.46 -1.59
N ILE A 132 1.68 7.73 -2.13
CA ILE A 132 2.08 7.25 -3.46
C ILE A 132 3.35 6.44 -3.33
N GLY A 133 3.57 5.51 -4.25
CA GLY A 133 4.75 4.68 -4.16
C GLY A 133 5.12 3.95 -5.43
N ASP A 134 6.26 3.30 -5.33
CA ASP A 134 6.81 2.44 -6.36
C ASP A 134 7.17 1.12 -5.70
N ALA A 135 6.70 0.03 -6.28
CA ALA A 135 7.00 -1.31 -5.82
C ALA A 135 7.76 -2.08 -6.90
N ILE A 136 8.71 -2.88 -6.48
CA ILE A 136 9.40 -3.81 -7.37
C ILE A 136 9.08 -5.21 -6.88
N VAL A 137 8.61 -6.04 -7.81
CA VAL A 137 8.24 -7.44 -7.55
C VAL A 137 9.17 -8.33 -8.36
N SER A 138 9.68 -9.38 -7.73
CA SER A 138 10.45 -10.41 -8.41
C SER A 138 9.55 -11.58 -8.75
N LEU A 139 9.49 -11.94 -10.02
CA LEU A 139 8.80 -13.13 -10.50
C LEU A 139 9.83 -14.21 -10.82
N PRO A 140 9.62 -15.47 -10.41
CA PRO A 140 10.57 -16.55 -10.69
C PRO A 140 10.53 -16.95 -12.16
N LEU A 141 11.64 -17.51 -12.65
CA LEU A 141 11.74 -18.03 -14.00
C LEU A 141 10.64 -19.06 -14.29
N SER A 142 10.35 -19.93 -13.33
CA SER A 142 9.33 -20.97 -13.46
C SER A 142 7.93 -20.42 -13.78
N ALA A 143 7.61 -19.21 -13.30
CA ALA A 143 6.32 -18.57 -13.56
C ALA A 143 6.22 -18.03 -14.98
N ILE A 144 7.37 -17.66 -15.57
CA ILE A 144 7.43 -17.05 -16.90
C ILE A 144 7.46 -18.11 -18.00
N GLU A 145 8.08 -19.23 -17.72
CA GLU A 145 8.21 -20.35 -18.68
C GLU A 145 6.98 -21.25 -18.81
N SER A 146 6.05 -21.12 -17.87
CA SER A 146 4.85 -21.98 -17.85
C SER A 146 3.75 -21.48 -18.80
#